data_86f19a2f1232f7128784574ae6347995
#
_entry.id   86f19a2f1232f7128784574ae6347995
#
_cell.length_a   1.000
_cell.length_b   1.000
_cell.length_c   1.000
_cell.angle_alpha   90.00
_cell.angle_beta   90.00
_cell.angle_gamma   90.00
#
_symmetry.space_group_name_H-M   'P 1'
#
loop_
_entity.id
_entity.type
_entity.pdbx_description
1 polymer ?
#
loop_
_entity_poly.entity_id
_entity_poly.type
_entity_poly.pdbx_seq_one_letter_code
_entity_poly.pdbx_strand_id
1 'polypeptide(L)'
;MAALGLSVGLDRPGMAMKIKEIKTYVLEAMLAEPFAYSQAWYERRGALLVEIVGEGGISGWGEAFGPPRLTAPVIDFYTPLLVGADALATDLLWQTLYNRLRDHGQKGLAIEALSAVDIALWDLKGRHLGLPIHRLLGGPLREQVQAYATGFYRKRHGHPLDYLLAEAEERVAAGFSAIKLKLGFGIDDDVRLCQAVRKKIGDGVGIMVDANHAYDAPAAIRLGRRIEELDIGWFEEPVPPEDLRGYQEVKAALSIPIAGGEAEFTRWGFRPLLVERAVDILQPDTCAAGGISECKKIADMANAFGLRVNPHVWGTGVALAASLQLIAALPHNPPALHPVEPLLEFDQSEHPIRMAIIEEPIVQRAGWVEVPNRPGLGIAIDRQAVEKFRIR
;
A
#
# COMPACT_ATOMS: atom_id res chain seq x y z
N MET A 1 -8.41 -36.30 14.49
CA MET A 1 -9.16 -35.17 15.10
C MET A 1 -10.11 -34.64 14.06
N ALA A 2 -11.40 -34.76 14.32
CA ALA A 2 -12.46 -34.43 13.37
C ALA A 2 -12.52 -32.93 13.11
N ALA A 3 -12.52 -32.56 11.84
CA ALA A 3 -12.80 -31.20 11.39
C ALA A 3 -14.20 -30.83 11.87
N LEU A 4 -14.33 -29.70 12.56
CA LEU A 4 -15.60 -29.05 12.82
C LEU A 4 -16.25 -28.70 11.46
N GLY A 5 -17.11 -29.59 10.98
CA GLY A 5 -17.95 -29.39 9.82
C GLY A 5 -19.07 -28.39 10.17
N LEU A 6 -18.82 -27.13 9.96
CA LEU A 6 -19.88 -26.14 9.78
C LEU A 6 -20.28 -26.16 8.30
N SER A 7 -21.08 -27.16 7.90
CA SER A 7 -21.85 -27.11 6.67
C SER A 7 -23.07 -26.21 6.92
N VAL A 8 -22.90 -24.92 6.70
CA VAL A 8 -24.07 -24.05 6.44
C VAL A 8 -24.47 -24.28 5.00
N GLY A 9 -25.38 -25.22 4.79
CA GLY A 9 -25.98 -25.48 3.49
C GLY A 9 -26.78 -24.27 3.02
N LEU A 10 -26.20 -23.49 2.13
CA LEU A 10 -26.88 -22.60 1.21
C LEU A 10 -26.54 -23.04 -0.20
N ASP A 11 -26.90 -24.28 -0.55
CA ASP A 11 -26.97 -24.73 -1.94
C ASP A 11 -28.15 -24.02 -2.62
N ARG A 12 -27.92 -22.76 -3.03
CA ARG A 12 -28.71 -22.11 -4.07
C ARG A 12 -27.92 -22.31 -5.36
N PRO A 13 -28.43 -23.13 -6.33
CA PRO A 13 -27.79 -23.27 -7.63
C PRO A 13 -27.67 -21.89 -8.29
N GLY A 14 -26.44 -21.45 -8.59
CA GLY A 14 -26.15 -20.21 -9.31
C GLY A 14 -25.56 -19.05 -8.51
N MET A 15 -25.28 -19.18 -7.19
CA MET A 15 -24.71 -18.10 -6.38
C MET A 15 -23.26 -18.34 -5.93
N ALA A 16 -22.72 -19.53 -6.01
CA ALA A 16 -21.33 -19.82 -5.62
C ALA A 16 -20.40 -19.76 -6.83
N MET A 17 -19.20 -19.19 -6.66
CA MET A 17 -18.14 -19.15 -7.65
C MET A 17 -16.97 -20.02 -7.19
N LYS A 18 -16.88 -21.27 -7.66
CA LYS A 18 -15.77 -22.15 -7.26
C LYS A 18 -14.46 -21.75 -7.90
N ILE A 19 -13.42 -21.73 -7.08
CA ILE A 19 -12.03 -21.53 -7.52
C ILE A 19 -11.57 -22.80 -8.24
N LYS A 20 -11.12 -22.67 -9.49
CA LYS A 20 -10.59 -23.77 -10.29
C LYS A 20 -9.08 -23.88 -10.23
N GLU A 21 -8.40 -22.75 -10.27
CA GLU A 21 -6.95 -22.70 -10.41
C GLU A 21 -6.40 -21.44 -9.77
N ILE A 22 -5.19 -21.52 -9.24
CA ILE A 22 -4.42 -20.38 -8.77
C ILE A 22 -3.06 -20.41 -9.47
N LYS A 23 -2.66 -19.27 -10.02
CA LYS A 23 -1.38 -19.08 -10.70
C LYS A 23 -0.60 -17.98 -10.04
N THR A 24 0.69 -18.18 -9.91
CA THR A 24 1.65 -17.18 -9.43
C THR A 24 2.58 -16.74 -10.55
N TYR A 25 2.89 -15.45 -10.57
CA TYR A 25 3.80 -14.85 -11.54
C TYR A 25 4.84 -14.03 -10.77
N VAL A 26 6.06 -14.56 -10.71
CA VAL A 26 7.21 -13.86 -10.14
C VAL A 26 7.84 -13.03 -11.25
N LEU A 27 7.75 -11.71 -11.13
CA LEU A 27 8.22 -10.75 -12.12
C LEU A 27 9.47 -10.04 -11.61
N GLU A 28 10.45 -9.80 -12.49
CA GLU A 28 11.63 -8.99 -12.19
C GLU A 28 12.04 -8.14 -13.41
N ALA A 29 12.58 -6.94 -13.13
CA ALA A 29 13.20 -6.08 -14.10
C ALA A 29 14.38 -5.34 -13.48
N MET A 30 15.48 -5.21 -14.22
CA MET A 30 16.61 -4.39 -13.81
C MET A 30 16.27 -2.91 -13.93
N LEU A 31 16.81 -2.10 -13.03
CA LEU A 31 16.74 -0.65 -13.11
C LEU A 31 17.84 -0.11 -14.03
N ALA A 32 17.54 0.94 -14.77
CA ALA A 32 18.55 1.66 -15.54
C ALA A 32 19.54 2.38 -14.61
N GLU A 33 19.03 2.93 -13.50
CA GLU A 33 19.83 3.56 -12.46
C GLU A 33 19.43 3.03 -11.08
N PRO A 34 20.33 2.34 -10.34
CA PRO A 34 20.08 1.93 -8.97
C PRO A 34 19.79 3.12 -8.07
N PHE A 35 18.87 2.94 -7.13
CA PHE A 35 18.52 3.95 -6.14
C PHE A 35 18.45 3.37 -4.73
N ALA A 36 18.51 4.23 -3.70
CA ALA A 36 18.44 3.83 -2.31
C ALA A 36 17.46 4.68 -1.49
N TYR A 37 16.86 4.02 -0.51
CA TYR A 37 16.32 4.66 0.68
C TYR A 37 17.27 4.43 1.86
N SER A 38 16.91 4.84 3.06
CA SER A 38 17.79 4.82 4.22
C SER A 38 18.36 3.43 4.59
N GLN A 39 17.68 2.34 4.22
CA GLN A 39 18.06 0.98 4.62
C GLN A 39 18.79 0.17 3.53
N ALA A 40 18.49 0.41 2.25
CA ALA A 40 19.00 -0.47 1.20
C ALA A 40 19.07 0.18 -0.19
N TRP A 41 19.91 -0.41 -1.05
CA TRP A 41 19.98 -0.12 -2.49
C TRP A 41 19.09 -1.09 -3.26
N TYR A 42 18.33 -0.55 -4.22
CA TYR A 42 17.60 -1.31 -5.22
C TYR A 42 18.35 -1.28 -6.55
N GLU A 43 18.59 -2.45 -7.13
CA GLU A 43 19.20 -2.63 -8.46
C GLU A 43 18.18 -3.20 -9.45
N ARG A 44 17.06 -3.69 -8.92
CA ARG A 44 15.95 -4.27 -9.66
C ARG A 44 14.63 -4.00 -8.97
N ARG A 45 13.55 -4.08 -9.72
CA ARG A 45 12.19 -4.12 -9.18
C ARG A 45 11.62 -5.51 -9.40
N GLY A 46 10.85 -5.97 -8.45
CA GLY A 46 10.12 -7.22 -8.54
C GLY A 46 8.65 -7.03 -8.17
N ALA A 47 7.81 -7.95 -8.62
CA ALA A 47 6.41 -8.05 -8.22
C ALA A 47 5.99 -9.52 -8.16
N LEU A 48 5.12 -9.88 -7.23
CA LEU A 48 4.45 -11.16 -7.19
C LEU A 48 2.97 -10.93 -7.49
N LEU A 49 2.53 -11.42 -8.65
CA LEU A 49 1.11 -11.40 -9.00
C LEU A 49 0.49 -12.78 -8.75
N VAL A 50 -0.78 -12.76 -8.36
CA VAL A 50 -1.64 -13.94 -8.20
C VAL A 50 -2.83 -13.79 -9.11
N GLU A 51 -3.09 -14.83 -9.92
CA GLU A 51 -4.32 -14.98 -10.67
C GLU A 51 -5.17 -16.11 -10.07
N ILE A 52 -6.37 -15.80 -9.66
CA ILE A 52 -7.37 -16.79 -9.22
C ILE A 52 -8.39 -16.95 -10.34
N VAL A 53 -8.45 -18.17 -10.91
CA VAL A 53 -9.39 -18.53 -11.97
C VAL A 53 -10.62 -19.20 -11.35
N GLY A 54 -11.78 -18.62 -11.55
CA GLY A 54 -13.07 -19.17 -11.14
C GLY A 54 -13.75 -20.02 -12.22
N GLU A 55 -14.89 -20.56 -11.87
CA GLU A 55 -15.79 -21.23 -12.85
C GLU A 55 -16.19 -20.24 -13.95
N GLY A 56 -16.38 -20.77 -15.18
CA GLY A 56 -16.68 -19.90 -16.34
C GLY A 56 -15.46 -19.18 -16.92
N GLY A 57 -14.25 -19.35 -16.34
CA GLY A 57 -13.01 -18.76 -16.85
C GLY A 57 -12.80 -17.28 -16.46
N ILE A 58 -13.61 -16.75 -15.55
CA ILE A 58 -13.40 -15.41 -14.98
C ILE A 58 -12.16 -15.47 -14.09
N SER A 59 -11.24 -14.50 -14.24
CA SER A 59 -10.04 -14.39 -13.41
C SER A 59 -10.07 -13.13 -12.58
N GLY A 60 -9.57 -13.22 -11.33
CA GLY A 60 -9.24 -12.09 -10.47
C GLY A 60 -7.72 -12.04 -10.22
N TRP A 61 -7.18 -10.82 -10.10
CA TRP A 61 -5.76 -10.57 -9.94
C TRP A 61 -5.46 -9.86 -8.63
N GLY A 62 -4.33 -10.21 -8.02
CA GLY A 62 -3.82 -9.57 -6.81
C GLY A 62 -2.30 -9.48 -6.83
N GLU A 63 -1.74 -8.71 -5.91
CA GLU A 63 -0.30 -8.47 -5.77
C GLU A 63 0.12 -8.58 -4.32
N ALA A 64 1.29 -9.15 -4.06
CA ALA A 64 1.96 -9.17 -2.77
C ALA A 64 3.11 -8.14 -2.73
N PHE A 65 3.25 -7.43 -1.62
CA PHE A 65 4.31 -6.42 -1.43
C PHE A 65 5.70 -7.03 -1.26
N GLY A 66 5.81 -8.17 -0.59
CA GLY A 66 7.07 -8.78 -0.19
C GLY A 66 7.96 -9.30 -1.31
N PRO A 67 9.16 -9.81 -0.95
CA PRO A 67 10.10 -10.36 -1.92
C PRO A 67 9.47 -11.50 -2.75
N PRO A 68 9.29 -11.35 -4.07
CA PRO A 68 8.45 -12.22 -4.87
C PRO A 68 8.85 -13.71 -4.79
N ARG A 69 10.16 -13.96 -4.80
CA ARG A 69 10.72 -15.34 -4.75
C ARG A 69 10.48 -16.05 -3.42
N LEU A 70 10.33 -15.30 -2.32
CA LEU A 70 10.09 -15.84 -0.98
C LEU A 70 8.59 -15.98 -0.70
N THR A 71 7.78 -15.07 -1.23
CA THR A 71 6.33 -15.03 -0.97
C THR A 71 5.55 -16.02 -1.84
N ALA A 72 6.01 -16.29 -3.08
CA ALA A 72 5.34 -17.23 -3.99
C ALA A 72 5.14 -18.64 -3.39
N PRO A 73 6.12 -19.28 -2.72
CA PRO A 73 5.92 -20.59 -2.07
C PRO A 73 4.81 -20.61 -1.01
N VAL A 74 4.54 -19.48 -0.35
CA VAL A 74 3.44 -19.39 0.62
C VAL A 74 2.09 -19.47 -0.09
N ILE A 75 1.97 -18.87 -1.27
CA ILE A 75 0.75 -18.99 -2.10
C ILE A 75 0.58 -20.41 -2.61
N ASP A 76 1.66 -21.09 -3.01
CA ASP A 76 1.63 -22.51 -3.36
C ASP A 76 1.10 -23.38 -2.20
N PHE A 77 1.49 -23.04 -0.96
CA PHE A 77 0.98 -23.69 0.26
C PHE A 77 -0.52 -23.40 0.50
N TYR A 78 -1.02 -22.21 0.17
CA TYR A 78 -2.43 -21.87 0.30
C TYR A 78 -3.32 -22.50 -0.79
N THR A 79 -2.78 -22.80 -1.96
CA THR A 79 -3.52 -23.27 -3.13
C THR A 79 -4.45 -24.44 -2.83
N PRO A 80 -4.04 -25.55 -2.16
CA PRO A 80 -4.94 -26.68 -1.88
C PRO A 80 -6.07 -26.36 -0.89
N LEU A 81 -5.96 -25.26 -0.14
CA LEU A 81 -7.02 -24.78 0.76
C LEU A 81 -8.09 -23.96 0.02
N LEU A 82 -7.75 -23.45 -1.14
CA LEU A 82 -8.57 -22.52 -1.93
C LEU A 82 -9.26 -23.19 -3.11
N VAL A 83 -8.59 -24.13 -3.80
CA VAL A 83 -9.18 -24.82 -4.95
C VAL A 83 -10.42 -25.59 -4.53
N GLY A 84 -11.53 -25.37 -5.26
CA GLY A 84 -12.86 -25.92 -4.96
C GLY A 84 -13.68 -25.11 -3.97
N ALA A 85 -13.09 -24.14 -3.27
CA ALA A 85 -13.82 -23.25 -2.35
C ALA A 85 -14.62 -22.19 -3.12
N ASP A 86 -15.59 -21.58 -2.45
CA ASP A 86 -16.38 -20.47 -2.98
C ASP A 86 -15.60 -19.15 -2.87
N ALA A 87 -15.19 -18.59 -4.02
CA ALA A 87 -14.46 -17.33 -4.10
C ALA A 87 -15.23 -16.12 -3.55
N LEU A 88 -16.56 -16.20 -3.46
CA LEU A 88 -17.37 -15.10 -2.93
C LEU A 88 -17.32 -15.00 -1.40
N ALA A 89 -16.89 -16.07 -0.72
CA ALA A 89 -16.77 -16.14 0.73
C ALA A 89 -15.42 -15.55 1.23
N THR A 90 -15.10 -14.33 0.82
CA THR A 90 -13.79 -13.69 1.04
C THR A 90 -13.35 -13.71 2.51
N ASP A 91 -14.21 -13.35 3.47
CA ASP A 91 -13.89 -13.38 4.90
C ASP A 91 -13.62 -14.80 5.45
N LEU A 92 -14.39 -15.80 5.00
CA LEU A 92 -14.17 -17.19 5.39
C LEU A 92 -12.80 -17.69 4.89
N LEU A 93 -12.49 -17.42 3.64
CA LEU A 93 -11.20 -17.80 3.04
C LEU A 93 -10.04 -17.07 3.72
N TRP A 94 -10.19 -15.76 3.98
CA TRP A 94 -9.21 -14.99 4.74
C TRP A 94 -8.91 -15.63 6.11
N GLN A 95 -9.95 -15.96 6.89
CA GLN A 95 -9.82 -16.60 8.20
C GLN A 95 -9.16 -17.98 8.09
N THR A 96 -9.52 -18.75 7.08
CA THR A 96 -8.96 -20.09 6.84
C THR A 96 -7.45 -20.00 6.61
N LEU A 97 -6.99 -19.10 5.71
CA LEU A 97 -5.57 -18.91 5.40
C LEU A 97 -4.79 -18.36 6.60
N TYR A 98 -5.32 -17.32 7.25
CA TYR A 98 -4.69 -16.75 8.44
C TYR A 98 -4.50 -17.77 9.55
N ASN A 99 -5.57 -18.53 9.88
CA ASN A 99 -5.51 -19.54 10.94
C ASN A 99 -4.54 -20.67 10.60
N ARG A 100 -4.35 -20.98 9.32
CA ARG A 100 -3.46 -22.05 8.88
C ARG A 100 -1.98 -21.78 9.16
N LEU A 101 -1.57 -20.52 9.10
CA LEU A 101 -0.19 -20.09 9.35
C LEU A 101 -0.03 -19.21 10.61
N ARG A 102 -1.07 -19.05 11.42
CA ARG A 102 -1.04 -18.17 12.61
C ARG A 102 0.17 -18.41 13.52
N ASP A 103 0.52 -19.66 13.75
CA ASP A 103 1.63 -20.03 14.65
C ASP A 103 3.01 -19.81 14.01
N HIS A 104 3.08 -19.53 12.70
CA HIS A 104 4.31 -19.44 11.92
C HIS A 104 4.50 -18.10 11.21
N GLY A 105 3.45 -17.31 11.04
CA GLY A 105 3.51 -16.06 10.26
C GLY A 105 2.35 -15.13 10.54
N GLN A 106 2.38 -14.43 11.67
CA GLN A 106 1.41 -13.37 11.99
C GLN A 106 1.78 -12.03 11.35
N LYS A 107 3.03 -11.90 10.88
CA LYS A 107 3.60 -10.75 10.17
C LYS A 107 4.42 -11.23 8.96
N GLY A 108 4.70 -10.33 8.04
CA GLY A 108 5.58 -10.57 6.89
C GLY A 108 4.99 -11.51 5.85
N LEU A 109 5.83 -12.35 5.24
CA LEU A 109 5.56 -13.12 4.03
C LEU A 109 4.23 -13.88 4.01
N ALA A 110 3.79 -14.42 5.15
CA ALA A 110 2.52 -15.15 5.24
C ALA A 110 1.31 -14.23 5.02
N ILE A 111 1.37 -13.01 5.57
CA ILE A 111 0.29 -12.04 5.45
C ILE A 111 0.35 -11.32 4.09
N GLU A 112 1.53 -11.08 3.55
CA GLU A 112 1.71 -10.53 2.20
C GLU A 112 1.14 -11.49 1.14
N ALA A 113 1.41 -12.79 1.26
CA ALA A 113 0.81 -13.83 0.41
C ALA A 113 -0.72 -13.86 0.54
N LEU A 114 -1.23 -13.78 1.77
CA LEU A 114 -2.67 -13.70 2.05
C LEU A 114 -3.27 -12.42 1.44
N SER A 115 -2.55 -11.29 1.49
CA SER A 115 -2.99 -10.03 0.90
C SER A 115 -3.21 -10.15 -0.62
N ALA A 116 -2.26 -10.77 -1.32
CA ALA A 116 -2.39 -11.00 -2.76
C ALA A 116 -3.59 -11.87 -3.10
N VAL A 117 -3.82 -12.93 -2.32
CA VAL A 117 -4.99 -13.82 -2.50
C VAL A 117 -6.28 -13.05 -2.23
N ASP A 118 -6.35 -12.26 -1.16
CA ASP A 118 -7.53 -11.46 -0.81
C ASP A 118 -7.88 -10.45 -1.91
N ILE A 119 -6.88 -9.73 -2.43
CA ILE A 119 -7.08 -8.78 -3.53
C ILE A 119 -7.61 -9.52 -4.78
N ALA A 120 -7.03 -10.68 -5.12
CA ALA A 120 -7.47 -11.47 -6.26
C ALA A 120 -8.91 -12.01 -6.08
N LEU A 121 -9.29 -12.39 -4.86
CA LEU A 121 -10.66 -12.80 -4.55
C LEU A 121 -11.65 -11.64 -4.70
N TRP A 122 -11.28 -10.44 -4.24
CA TRP A 122 -12.10 -9.24 -4.42
C TRP A 122 -12.24 -8.84 -5.89
N ASP A 123 -11.16 -8.94 -6.68
CA ASP A 123 -11.22 -8.69 -8.13
C ASP A 123 -12.14 -9.70 -8.83
N LEU A 124 -11.98 -10.99 -8.54
CA LEU A 124 -12.84 -12.04 -9.07
C LEU A 124 -14.31 -11.84 -8.70
N LYS A 125 -14.59 -11.55 -7.42
CA LYS A 125 -15.93 -11.26 -6.90
C LYS A 125 -16.56 -10.06 -7.59
N GLY A 126 -15.81 -8.98 -7.75
CA GLY A 126 -16.28 -7.77 -8.43
C GLY A 126 -16.59 -8.03 -9.90
N ARG A 127 -15.72 -8.75 -10.61
CA ARG A 127 -15.94 -9.16 -12.02
C ARG A 127 -17.15 -10.07 -12.17
N HIS A 128 -17.30 -11.05 -11.27
CA HIS A 128 -18.45 -11.94 -11.29
C HIS A 128 -19.79 -11.21 -11.06
N LEU A 129 -19.81 -10.24 -10.14
CA LEU A 129 -21.00 -9.47 -9.81
C LEU A 129 -21.21 -8.25 -10.73
N GLY A 130 -20.28 -7.95 -11.63
CA GLY A 130 -20.35 -6.79 -12.53
C GLY A 130 -20.17 -5.44 -11.82
N LEU A 131 -19.51 -5.42 -10.65
CA LEU A 131 -19.34 -4.22 -9.82
C LEU A 131 -17.87 -3.96 -9.48
N PRO A 132 -17.44 -2.68 -9.44
CA PRO A 132 -16.11 -2.35 -8.90
C PRO A 132 -16.08 -2.60 -7.39
N ILE A 133 -14.88 -2.86 -6.86
CA ILE A 133 -14.68 -3.25 -5.45
C ILE A 133 -15.19 -2.17 -4.49
N HIS A 134 -14.94 -0.89 -4.78
CA HIS A 134 -15.41 0.19 -3.89
C HIS A 134 -16.94 0.19 -3.71
N ARG A 135 -17.72 -0.23 -4.73
CA ARG A 135 -19.17 -0.39 -4.63
C ARG A 135 -19.55 -1.54 -3.69
N LEU A 136 -18.80 -2.65 -3.76
CA LEU A 136 -19.01 -3.80 -2.86
C LEU A 136 -18.62 -3.48 -1.41
N LEU A 137 -17.73 -2.50 -1.21
CA LEU A 137 -17.33 -1.97 0.11
C LEU A 137 -18.28 -0.89 0.66
N GLY A 138 -19.33 -0.51 -0.09
CA GLY A 138 -20.30 0.50 0.32
C GLY A 138 -20.04 1.92 -0.20
N GLY A 139 -19.03 2.11 -1.04
CA GLY A 139 -18.69 3.39 -1.70
C GLY A 139 -19.40 3.61 -3.03
N PRO A 140 -18.92 4.58 -3.86
CA PRO A 140 -17.79 5.44 -3.55
C PRO A 140 -18.19 6.63 -2.68
N LEU A 141 -17.30 7.02 -1.76
CA LEU A 141 -17.35 8.30 -1.08
C LEU A 141 -16.59 9.38 -1.89
N ARG A 142 -15.74 8.96 -2.82
CA ARG A 142 -15.01 9.80 -3.78
C ARG A 142 -14.76 9.07 -5.09
N GLU A 143 -14.83 9.79 -6.21
CA GLU A 143 -14.59 9.23 -7.55
C GLU A 143 -13.19 9.53 -8.08
N GLN A 144 -12.48 10.45 -7.43
CA GLN A 144 -11.08 10.77 -7.67
C GLN A 144 -10.35 10.98 -6.34
N VAL A 145 -9.06 10.72 -6.33
CA VAL A 145 -8.21 10.85 -5.16
C VAL A 145 -7.05 11.78 -5.47
N GLN A 146 -6.75 12.70 -4.57
CA GLN A 146 -5.58 13.56 -4.67
C GLN A 146 -4.32 12.73 -4.39
N ALA A 147 -3.35 12.81 -5.30
CA ALA A 147 -2.10 12.08 -5.19
C ALA A 147 -0.98 12.99 -4.70
N TYR A 148 -0.08 12.42 -3.90
CA TYR A 148 1.24 13.00 -3.66
C TYR A 148 2.32 12.19 -4.36
N ALA A 149 3.36 12.87 -4.84
CA ALA A 149 4.49 12.19 -5.47
C ALA A 149 5.43 11.64 -4.38
N THR A 150 5.65 10.32 -4.38
CA THR A 150 6.75 9.71 -3.63
C THR A 150 7.90 9.35 -4.58
N GLY A 151 9.13 9.42 -4.08
CA GLY A 151 10.34 9.24 -4.87
C GLY A 151 11.51 9.76 -4.04
N PHE A 152 12.32 10.64 -4.61
CA PHE A 152 13.39 11.36 -3.91
C PHE A 152 14.42 10.43 -3.28
N TYR A 153 14.72 9.35 -3.99
CA TYR A 153 15.69 8.35 -3.58
C TYR A 153 17.13 8.82 -3.82
N ARG A 154 18.06 8.29 -3.06
CA ARG A 154 19.49 8.51 -3.29
C ARG A 154 19.97 7.75 -4.51
N LYS A 155 20.82 8.39 -5.32
CA LYS A 155 21.47 7.84 -6.49
C LYS A 155 22.97 7.64 -6.22
N ARG A 156 23.62 6.74 -6.96
CA ARG A 156 25.06 6.47 -6.81
C ARG A 156 25.93 7.62 -7.31
N HIS A 157 25.41 8.42 -8.23
CA HIS A 157 26.14 9.48 -8.90
C HIS A 157 25.44 10.83 -8.77
N GLY A 158 26.21 11.91 -8.85
CA GLY A 158 25.71 13.27 -8.73
C GLY A 158 25.59 13.73 -7.26
N HIS A 159 25.42 15.04 -7.10
CA HIS A 159 25.21 15.63 -5.78
C HIS A 159 23.73 15.52 -5.39
N PRO A 160 23.38 14.97 -4.22
CA PRO A 160 21.99 14.71 -3.85
C PRO A 160 21.06 15.92 -3.99
N LEU A 161 21.48 17.10 -3.54
CA LEU A 161 20.63 18.29 -3.64
C LEU A 161 20.31 18.66 -5.09
N ASP A 162 21.25 18.50 -6.03
CA ASP A 162 21.03 18.91 -7.41
C ASP A 162 19.92 18.09 -8.07
N TYR A 163 19.99 16.74 -8.01
CA TYR A 163 18.99 15.91 -8.66
C TYR A 163 17.67 15.84 -7.88
N LEU A 164 17.69 15.95 -6.54
CA LEU A 164 16.45 15.94 -5.73
C LEU A 164 15.67 17.26 -5.87
N LEU A 165 16.35 18.40 -6.01
CA LEU A 165 15.70 19.68 -6.30
C LEU A 165 15.11 19.70 -7.70
N ALA A 166 15.82 19.15 -8.70
CA ALA A 166 15.29 19.02 -10.05
C ALA A 166 14.06 18.09 -10.08
N GLU A 167 14.08 16.97 -9.35
CA GLU A 167 12.94 16.08 -9.19
C GLU A 167 11.74 16.81 -8.55
N ALA A 168 11.97 17.61 -7.50
CA ALA A 168 10.89 18.37 -6.86
C ALA A 168 10.22 19.36 -7.84
N GLU A 169 11.00 20.10 -8.63
CA GLU A 169 10.46 20.98 -9.68
C GLU A 169 9.65 20.21 -10.73
N GLU A 170 10.16 19.06 -11.17
CA GLU A 170 9.49 18.22 -12.14
C GLU A 170 8.13 17.73 -11.64
N ARG A 171 8.05 17.26 -10.35
CA ARG A 171 6.80 16.77 -9.77
C ARG A 171 5.78 17.90 -9.59
N VAL A 172 6.21 19.07 -9.17
CA VAL A 172 5.34 20.26 -9.07
C VAL A 172 4.84 20.69 -10.46
N ALA A 173 5.72 20.73 -11.45
CA ALA A 173 5.35 21.04 -12.82
C ALA A 173 4.38 19.99 -13.43
N ALA A 174 4.47 18.73 -13.01
CA ALA A 174 3.52 17.68 -13.36
C ALA A 174 2.16 17.81 -12.67
N GLY A 175 1.98 18.79 -11.77
CA GLY A 175 0.72 19.13 -11.11
C GLY A 175 0.51 18.48 -9.75
N PHE A 176 1.51 17.80 -9.17
CA PHE A 176 1.39 17.32 -7.80
C PHE A 176 1.35 18.49 -6.82
N SER A 177 0.38 18.47 -5.92
CA SER A 177 0.22 19.46 -4.84
C SER A 177 0.97 19.10 -3.56
N ALA A 178 1.55 17.90 -3.51
CA ALA A 178 2.36 17.43 -2.40
C ALA A 178 3.41 16.41 -2.86
N ILE A 179 4.52 16.33 -2.11
CA ILE A 179 5.63 15.41 -2.35
C ILE A 179 6.07 14.76 -1.04
N LYS A 180 6.65 13.54 -1.10
CA LYS A 180 7.21 12.85 0.06
C LYS A 180 8.71 12.60 -0.15
N LEU A 181 9.54 13.21 0.70
CA LEU A 181 11.00 13.13 0.67
C LEU A 181 11.49 11.92 1.46
N LYS A 182 12.44 11.17 0.94
CA LYS A 182 13.15 10.12 1.69
C LYS A 182 14.29 10.73 2.50
N LEU A 183 14.23 10.52 3.82
CA LEU A 183 15.22 10.95 4.80
C LEU A 183 15.99 9.75 5.37
N GLY A 184 16.72 9.94 6.47
CA GLY A 184 17.50 8.89 7.11
C GLY A 184 18.95 8.81 6.65
N PHE A 185 19.48 9.90 6.10
CA PHE A 185 20.85 10.01 5.63
C PHE A 185 21.74 10.88 6.52
N GLY A 186 21.24 11.19 7.72
CA GLY A 186 21.88 12.04 8.70
C GLY A 186 21.15 13.37 8.90
N ILE A 187 20.98 13.76 10.18
CA ILE A 187 20.14 14.91 10.56
C ILE A 187 20.49 16.18 9.78
N ASP A 188 21.77 16.51 9.63
CA ASP A 188 22.16 17.74 8.96
C ASP A 188 21.91 17.70 7.46
N ASP A 189 22.08 16.55 6.82
CA ASP A 189 21.78 16.36 5.39
C ASP A 189 20.28 16.43 5.14
N ASP A 190 19.49 15.78 5.99
CA ASP A 190 18.03 15.75 5.90
C ASP A 190 17.41 17.14 6.11
N VAL A 191 17.91 17.90 7.10
CA VAL A 191 17.46 19.29 7.31
C VAL A 191 17.80 20.16 6.11
N ARG A 192 19.03 20.06 5.58
CA ARG A 192 19.44 20.82 4.38
C ARG A 192 18.56 20.49 3.18
N LEU A 193 18.24 19.22 2.98
CA LEU A 193 17.35 18.79 1.91
C LEU A 193 15.95 19.42 2.07
N CYS A 194 15.33 19.30 3.24
CA CYS A 194 13.99 19.83 3.50
C CYS A 194 13.95 21.35 3.29
N GLN A 195 14.93 22.08 3.81
CA GLN A 195 15.03 23.53 3.64
C GLN A 195 15.22 23.93 2.18
N ALA A 196 16.10 23.24 1.45
CA ALA A 196 16.36 23.53 0.06
C ALA A 196 15.13 23.23 -0.83
N VAL A 197 14.43 22.13 -0.59
CA VAL A 197 13.20 21.77 -1.29
C VAL A 197 12.09 22.81 -1.00
N ARG A 198 11.83 23.15 0.26
CA ARG A 198 10.84 24.17 0.63
C ARG A 198 11.11 25.49 -0.04
N LYS A 199 12.37 25.95 0.00
CA LYS A 199 12.81 27.17 -0.71
C LYS A 199 12.57 27.10 -2.22
N LYS A 200 12.72 25.91 -2.82
CA LYS A 200 12.63 25.70 -4.26
C LYS A 200 11.20 25.65 -4.76
N ILE A 201 10.31 24.95 -4.05
CA ILE A 201 8.91 24.73 -4.49
C ILE A 201 7.92 25.72 -3.89
N GLY A 202 8.32 26.54 -2.91
CA GLY A 202 7.45 27.51 -2.24
C GLY A 202 6.47 26.88 -1.24
N ASP A 203 5.61 27.68 -0.62
CA ASP A 203 4.71 27.27 0.48
C ASP A 203 3.40 26.65 -0.02
N GLY A 204 3.10 26.73 -1.31
CA GLY A 204 1.86 26.22 -1.90
C GLY A 204 1.84 24.71 -2.15
N VAL A 205 2.96 24.01 -1.90
CA VAL A 205 3.09 22.56 -2.11
C VAL A 205 3.37 21.86 -0.78
N GLY A 206 2.58 20.84 -0.44
CA GLY A 206 2.78 20.03 0.76
C GLY A 206 4.09 19.23 0.69
N ILE A 207 4.80 19.18 1.80
CA ILE A 207 5.98 18.32 1.95
C ILE A 207 5.70 17.31 3.05
N MET A 208 5.81 16.03 2.76
CA MET A 208 5.89 14.96 3.73
C MET A 208 7.31 14.41 3.77
N VAL A 209 7.70 13.84 4.88
CA VAL A 209 9.03 13.23 5.04
C VAL A 209 8.91 11.81 5.57
N ASP A 210 9.78 10.93 5.10
CA ASP A 210 9.81 9.53 5.45
C ASP A 210 11.25 9.09 5.78
N ALA A 211 11.50 8.68 7.01
CA ALA A 211 12.80 8.21 7.45
C ALA A 211 13.00 6.71 7.26
N ASN A 212 11.95 5.94 6.98
CA ASN A 212 12.00 4.47 6.90
C ASN A 212 12.81 3.88 8.08
N HIS A 213 12.39 4.21 9.30
CA HIS A 213 12.93 3.72 10.60
C HIS A 213 14.42 4.00 10.86
N ALA A 214 15.01 5.02 10.21
CA ALA A 214 16.46 5.24 10.29
C ALA A 214 16.95 5.87 11.60
N TYR A 215 16.08 6.35 12.48
CA TYR A 215 16.45 7.08 13.68
C TYR A 215 15.99 6.40 14.97
N ASP A 216 16.66 6.73 16.08
CA ASP A 216 16.09 6.56 17.41
C ASP A 216 15.22 7.78 17.77
N ALA A 217 14.41 7.68 18.84
CA ALA A 217 13.50 8.75 19.22
C ALA A 217 14.21 10.09 19.50
N PRO A 218 15.36 10.15 20.23
CA PRO A 218 16.09 11.41 20.40
C PRO A 218 16.58 12.05 19.11
N ALA A 219 17.04 11.24 18.13
CA ALA A 219 17.50 11.73 16.85
C ALA A 219 16.33 12.22 15.99
N ALA A 220 15.24 11.47 15.94
CA ALA A 220 14.01 11.84 15.25
C ALA A 220 13.41 13.15 15.79
N ILE A 221 13.40 13.33 17.12
CA ILE A 221 12.95 14.58 17.76
C ILE A 221 13.87 15.77 17.38
N ARG A 222 15.20 15.57 17.40
CA ARG A 222 16.13 16.63 16.96
C ARG A 222 15.94 17.03 15.51
N LEU A 223 15.74 16.05 14.61
CA LEU A 223 15.44 16.30 13.21
C LEU A 223 14.10 17.05 13.08
N GLY A 224 13.03 16.49 13.65
CA GLY A 224 11.69 17.06 13.58
C GLY A 224 11.63 18.52 14.01
N ARG A 225 12.21 18.88 15.15
CA ARG A 225 12.26 20.27 15.65
C ARG A 225 12.98 21.23 14.71
N ARG A 226 13.91 20.76 13.90
CA ARG A 226 14.64 21.59 12.93
C ARG A 226 13.90 21.80 11.61
N ILE A 227 12.87 21.00 11.35
CA ILE A 227 12.05 21.07 10.14
C ILE A 227 10.59 21.48 10.41
N GLU A 228 10.17 21.65 11.68
CA GLU A 228 8.80 22.05 12.03
C GLU A 228 8.35 23.33 11.33
N GLU A 229 9.22 24.34 11.24
CA GLU A 229 8.92 25.62 10.58
C GLU A 229 8.72 25.52 9.06
N LEU A 230 9.00 24.34 8.47
CA LEU A 230 8.85 24.10 7.05
C LEU A 230 7.45 23.60 6.66
N ASP A 231 6.46 23.63 7.55
CA ASP A 231 5.09 23.16 7.33
C ASP A 231 5.06 21.73 6.74
N ILE A 232 5.65 20.78 7.49
CA ILE A 232 5.71 19.37 7.12
C ILE A 232 4.37 18.70 7.40
N GLY A 233 3.74 18.11 6.37
CA GLY A 233 2.43 17.49 6.46
C GLY A 233 2.37 16.24 7.32
N TRP A 234 3.43 15.40 7.32
CA TRP A 234 3.68 14.35 8.29
C TRP A 234 5.14 13.88 8.27
N PHE A 235 5.56 13.27 9.38
CA PHE A 235 6.82 12.56 9.52
C PHE A 235 6.52 11.04 9.62
N GLU A 236 6.85 10.32 8.55
CA GLU A 236 6.62 8.89 8.38
C GLU A 236 7.79 8.09 8.94
N GLU A 237 7.47 7.01 9.67
CA GLU A 237 8.41 6.04 10.23
C GLU A 237 9.69 6.65 10.84
N PRO A 238 9.53 7.59 11.82
CA PRO A 238 10.69 8.25 12.43
C PRO A 238 11.63 7.28 13.17
N VAL A 239 11.07 6.19 13.71
CA VAL A 239 11.78 5.18 14.53
C VAL A 239 11.40 3.76 14.05
N PRO A 240 12.15 2.70 14.45
CA PRO A 240 11.79 1.31 14.10
C PRO A 240 10.34 0.95 14.50
N PRO A 241 9.64 0.15 13.70
CA PRO A 241 8.23 -0.20 13.94
C PRO A 241 8.00 -0.95 15.25
N GLU A 242 9.02 -1.61 15.81
CA GLU A 242 8.97 -2.26 17.12
C GLU A 242 9.00 -1.29 18.30
N ASP A 243 9.49 -0.06 18.07
CA ASP A 243 9.64 0.96 19.12
C ASP A 243 8.38 1.83 19.27
N LEU A 244 7.28 1.19 19.72
CA LEU A 244 6.02 1.88 19.96
C LEU A 244 6.15 3.06 20.92
N ARG A 245 7.02 2.91 21.93
CA ARG A 245 7.29 3.98 22.90
C ARG A 245 8.04 5.16 22.25
N GLY A 246 9.00 4.85 21.40
CA GLY A 246 9.70 5.89 20.61
C GLY A 246 8.74 6.68 19.72
N TYR A 247 7.77 6.02 19.08
CA TYR A 247 6.70 6.69 18.34
C TYR A 247 5.93 7.68 19.23
N GLN A 248 5.53 7.26 20.45
CA GLN A 248 4.84 8.11 21.40
C GLN A 248 5.70 9.31 21.85
N GLU A 249 7.00 9.08 22.12
CA GLU A 249 7.95 10.12 22.51
C GLU A 249 8.13 11.17 21.38
N VAL A 250 8.30 10.72 20.14
CA VAL A 250 8.42 11.61 18.97
C VAL A 250 7.14 12.41 18.79
N LYS A 251 5.98 11.74 18.79
CA LYS A 251 4.67 12.39 18.64
C LYS A 251 4.39 13.43 19.73
N ALA A 252 4.75 13.14 20.98
CA ALA A 252 4.56 14.08 22.10
C ALA A 252 5.50 15.31 22.03
N ALA A 253 6.64 15.18 21.34
CA ALA A 253 7.66 16.22 21.28
C ALA A 253 7.54 17.15 20.06
N LEU A 254 6.77 16.75 19.03
CA LEU A 254 6.67 17.46 17.74
C LEU A 254 5.23 17.92 17.48
N SER A 255 5.11 19.02 16.75
CA SER A 255 3.83 19.48 16.17
C SER A 255 3.55 18.82 14.81
N ILE A 256 4.56 18.24 14.18
CA ILE A 256 4.43 17.50 12.91
C ILE A 256 3.63 16.23 13.17
N PRO A 257 2.54 15.95 12.41
CA PRO A 257 1.82 14.70 12.51
C PRO A 257 2.72 13.50 12.26
N ILE A 258 2.59 12.44 13.05
CA ILE A 258 3.36 11.21 12.89
C ILE A 258 2.55 10.20 12.08
N ALA A 259 3.16 9.65 11.03
CA ALA A 259 2.59 8.61 10.21
C ALA A 259 3.38 7.30 10.32
N GLY A 260 2.69 6.16 10.16
CA GLY A 260 3.34 4.86 10.15
C GLY A 260 2.35 3.71 10.02
N GLY A 261 2.90 2.52 9.81
CA GLY A 261 2.12 1.30 9.69
C GLY A 261 2.35 0.51 8.40
N GLU A 262 3.22 0.95 7.48
CA GLU A 262 3.55 0.17 6.28
C GLU A 262 4.22 -1.18 6.64
N ALA A 263 4.97 -1.21 7.74
CA ALA A 263 5.61 -2.41 8.29
C ALA A 263 4.73 -3.18 9.29
N GLU A 264 3.44 -2.81 9.45
CA GLU A 264 2.48 -3.50 10.31
C GLU A 264 1.49 -4.38 9.53
N PHE A 265 1.08 -5.47 10.18
CA PHE A 265 0.29 -6.53 9.56
C PHE A 265 -0.96 -6.80 10.37
N THR A 266 -2.09 -6.89 9.69
CA THR A 266 -3.41 -7.21 10.21
C THR A 266 -3.92 -6.22 11.29
N ARG A 267 -5.24 -6.24 11.55
CA ARG A 267 -5.85 -5.45 12.63
C ARG A 267 -5.20 -5.67 14.00
N TRP A 268 -4.60 -6.82 14.21
CA TRP A 268 -3.94 -7.14 15.50
C TRP A 268 -2.61 -6.40 15.66
N GLY A 269 -1.83 -6.24 14.58
CA GLY A 269 -0.62 -5.42 14.58
C GLY A 269 -0.94 -3.92 14.67
N PHE A 270 -1.99 -3.47 13.99
CA PHE A 270 -2.44 -2.07 14.07
C PHE A 270 -3.10 -1.70 15.40
N ARG A 271 -3.65 -2.66 16.14
CA ARG A 271 -4.31 -2.40 17.44
C ARG A 271 -3.44 -1.64 18.44
N PRO A 272 -2.17 -1.98 18.68
CA PRO A 272 -1.31 -1.20 19.57
C PRO A 272 -1.13 0.26 19.12
N LEU A 273 -0.91 0.51 17.84
CA LEU A 273 -0.80 1.88 17.30
C LEU A 273 -2.04 2.73 17.59
N LEU A 274 -3.23 2.11 17.54
CA LEU A 274 -4.51 2.76 17.83
C LEU A 274 -4.70 3.00 19.33
N VAL A 275 -4.57 1.95 20.15
CA VAL A 275 -4.83 2.00 21.59
C VAL A 275 -3.88 2.97 22.30
N GLU A 276 -2.61 2.89 21.95
CA GLU A 276 -1.55 3.73 22.52
C GLU A 276 -1.45 5.11 21.84
N ARG A 277 -2.26 5.35 20.80
CA ARG A 277 -2.22 6.59 19.99
C ARG A 277 -0.82 6.96 19.53
N ALA A 278 -0.05 5.98 19.10
CA ALA A 278 1.36 6.14 18.75
C ALA A 278 1.57 6.96 17.47
N VAL A 279 0.59 6.98 16.58
CA VAL A 279 0.60 7.74 15.32
C VAL A 279 -0.64 8.64 15.18
N ASP A 280 -0.61 9.57 14.24
CA ASP A 280 -1.75 10.41 13.83
C ASP A 280 -2.39 9.90 12.55
N ILE A 281 -1.58 9.23 11.71
CA ILE A 281 -1.97 8.70 10.40
C ILE A 281 -1.51 7.25 10.31
N LEU A 282 -2.46 6.35 10.04
CA LEU A 282 -2.17 4.94 9.78
C LEU A 282 -1.96 4.71 8.29
N GLN A 283 -0.96 3.89 7.96
CA GLN A 283 -0.56 3.62 6.58
C GLN A 283 -0.57 2.11 6.25
N PRO A 284 -1.73 1.43 6.36
CA PRO A 284 -1.80 0.03 5.95
C PRO A 284 -1.59 -0.09 4.44
N ASP A 285 -0.77 -1.06 4.02
CA ASP A 285 -0.61 -1.43 2.61
C ASP A 285 -1.56 -2.58 2.25
N THR A 286 -2.35 -2.41 1.19
CA THR A 286 -3.29 -3.46 0.73
C THR A 286 -2.58 -4.73 0.30
N CYS A 287 -1.33 -4.64 -0.17
CA CYS A 287 -0.52 -5.77 -0.61
C CYS A 287 0.28 -6.43 0.53
N ALA A 288 0.28 -5.82 1.74
CA ALA A 288 1.02 -6.31 2.91
C ALA A 288 0.13 -6.62 4.11
N ALA A 289 -0.76 -5.71 4.49
CA ALA A 289 -1.44 -5.75 5.79
C ALA A 289 -2.59 -6.78 5.89
N GLY A 290 -2.83 -7.58 4.85
CA GLY A 290 -3.86 -8.63 4.84
C GLY A 290 -4.95 -8.41 3.77
N GLY A 291 -4.66 -7.63 2.73
CA GLY A 291 -5.56 -7.38 1.61
C GLY A 291 -6.59 -6.28 1.87
N ILE A 292 -7.48 -6.12 0.92
CA ILE A 292 -8.58 -5.14 0.97
C ILE A 292 -9.50 -5.40 2.17
N SER A 293 -9.83 -6.68 2.43
CA SER A 293 -10.67 -7.10 3.56
C SER A 293 -10.13 -6.60 4.90
N GLU A 294 -8.84 -6.76 5.12
CA GLU A 294 -8.21 -6.42 6.38
C GLU A 294 -7.94 -4.93 6.50
N CYS A 295 -7.46 -4.29 5.43
CA CYS A 295 -7.22 -2.84 5.40
C CYS A 295 -8.53 -2.05 5.63
N LYS A 296 -9.68 -2.54 5.11
CA LYS A 296 -10.98 -1.93 5.42
C LYS A 296 -11.31 -2.01 6.91
N LYS A 297 -11.06 -3.16 7.57
CA LYS A 297 -11.26 -3.34 9.01
C LYS A 297 -10.33 -2.46 9.84
N ILE A 298 -9.05 -2.33 9.42
CA ILE A 298 -8.08 -1.42 10.05
C ILE A 298 -8.57 0.03 9.94
N ALA A 299 -9.07 0.43 8.77
CA ALA A 299 -9.61 1.77 8.56
C ALA A 299 -10.87 2.06 9.39
N ASP A 300 -11.77 1.08 9.55
CA ASP A 300 -12.95 1.22 10.41
C ASP A 300 -12.56 1.35 11.89
N MET A 301 -11.55 0.59 12.34
CA MET A 301 -10.97 0.77 13.67
C MET A 301 -10.34 2.16 13.82
N ALA A 302 -9.53 2.61 12.87
CA ALA A 302 -8.92 3.94 12.89
C ALA A 302 -9.98 5.05 12.98
N ASN A 303 -11.06 4.93 12.21
CA ASN A 303 -12.19 5.87 12.25
C ASN A 303 -12.81 5.93 13.65
N ALA A 304 -13.03 4.79 14.31
CA ALA A 304 -13.58 4.72 15.67
C ALA A 304 -12.64 5.37 16.72
N PHE A 305 -11.33 5.39 16.47
CA PHE A 305 -10.34 6.08 17.33
C PHE A 305 -10.10 7.54 16.92
N GLY A 306 -10.72 8.03 15.85
CA GLY A 306 -10.53 9.40 15.35
C GLY A 306 -9.18 9.61 14.65
N LEU A 307 -8.56 8.55 14.11
CA LEU A 307 -7.27 8.63 13.41
C LEU A 307 -7.45 8.57 11.89
N ARG A 308 -6.61 9.29 11.17
CA ARG A 308 -6.60 9.31 9.70
C ARG A 308 -5.97 8.02 9.12
N VAL A 309 -6.34 7.71 7.88
CA VAL A 309 -5.75 6.60 7.11
C VAL A 309 -5.34 7.10 5.74
N ASN A 310 -4.06 6.98 5.44
CA ASN A 310 -3.49 7.20 4.11
C ASN A 310 -2.69 5.94 3.75
N PRO A 311 -3.22 5.03 2.93
CA PRO A 311 -2.54 3.77 2.64
C PRO A 311 -1.16 3.98 2.01
N HIS A 312 -0.18 3.17 2.44
CA HIS A 312 1.09 3.01 1.74
C HIS A 312 0.85 2.31 0.41
N VAL A 313 1.53 2.74 -0.66
CA VAL A 313 1.44 2.13 -2.00
C VAL A 313 2.81 2.13 -2.69
N TRP A 314 3.45 0.97 -2.77
CA TRP A 314 4.74 0.84 -3.45
C TRP A 314 4.85 -0.47 -4.24
N GLY A 315 3.99 -0.61 -5.26
CA GLY A 315 3.88 -1.80 -6.10
C GLY A 315 3.64 -1.47 -7.57
N THR A 316 2.92 -2.37 -8.22
CA THR A 316 2.53 -2.21 -9.63
C THR A 316 1.16 -1.53 -9.78
N GLY A 317 0.65 -1.49 -11.02
CA GLY A 317 -0.71 -1.00 -11.29
C GLY A 317 -1.80 -1.81 -10.58
N VAL A 318 -1.53 -3.06 -10.19
CA VAL A 318 -2.46 -3.89 -9.39
C VAL A 318 -2.55 -3.36 -7.95
N ALA A 319 -1.41 -3.12 -7.30
CA ALA A 319 -1.35 -2.52 -5.97
C ALA A 319 -2.00 -1.13 -5.93
N LEU A 320 -1.71 -0.31 -6.95
CA LEU A 320 -2.29 1.02 -7.08
C LEU A 320 -3.81 0.97 -7.24
N ALA A 321 -4.32 0.06 -8.08
CA ALA A 321 -5.76 -0.13 -8.26
C ALA A 321 -6.42 -0.62 -6.96
N ALA A 322 -5.83 -1.59 -6.25
CA ALA A 322 -6.35 -2.09 -4.98
C ALA A 322 -6.46 -0.97 -3.93
N SER A 323 -5.43 -0.13 -3.81
CA SER A 323 -5.42 1.01 -2.89
C SER A 323 -6.45 2.08 -3.28
N LEU A 324 -6.61 2.37 -4.58
CA LEU A 324 -7.65 3.29 -5.06
C LEU A 324 -9.06 2.78 -4.76
N GLN A 325 -9.32 1.47 -4.93
CA GLN A 325 -10.61 0.87 -4.58
C GLN A 325 -10.90 0.98 -3.08
N LEU A 326 -9.88 0.78 -2.23
CA LEU A 326 -10.00 0.96 -0.78
C LEU A 326 -10.26 2.43 -0.43
N ILE A 327 -9.41 3.36 -0.90
CA ILE A 327 -9.49 4.80 -0.60
C ILE A 327 -10.86 5.35 -1.00
N ALA A 328 -11.42 4.91 -2.12
CA ALA A 328 -12.74 5.34 -2.57
C ALA A 328 -13.87 4.96 -1.60
N ALA A 329 -13.66 3.97 -0.73
CA ALA A 329 -14.61 3.50 0.27
C ALA A 329 -14.24 3.90 1.72
N LEU A 330 -13.20 4.74 1.92
CA LEU A 330 -12.83 5.23 3.25
C LEU A 330 -13.71 6.41 3.67
N PRO A 331 -14.25 6.40 4.90
CA PRO A 331 -14.98 7.55 5.43
C PRO A 331 -14.02 8.72 5.69
N HIS A 332 -14.58 9.93 5.69
CA HIS A 332 -13.85 11.13 6.16
C HIS A 332 -13.63 11.04 7.67
N ASN A 333 -12.44 11.39 8.12
CA ASN A 333 -12.11 11.39 9.53
C ASN A 333 -11.14 12.53 9.91
N PRO A 334 -11.56 13.51 10.73
CA PRO A 334 -12.92 13.68 11.24
C PRO A 334 -13.91 14.08 10.14
N PRO A 335 -15.22 13.75 10.28
CA PRO A 335 -16.23 14.25 9.37
C PRO A 335 -16.39 15.78 9.56
N ALA A 336 -16.37 16.51 8.45
CA ALA A 336 -16.49 17.96 8.45
C ALA A 336 -17.14 18.42 7.15
N LEU A 337 -17.56 19.69 7.09
CA LEU A 337 -18.06 20.28 5.83
C LEU A 337 -16.96 20.34 4.75
N HIS A 338 -15.72 20.60 5.19
CA HIS A 338 -14.51 20.54 4.37
C HIS A 338 -13.52 19.57 5.03
N PRO A 339 -13.69 18.25 4.83
CA PRO A 339 -12.86 17.25 5.50
C PRO A 339 -11.44 17.22 4.91
N VAL A 340 -10.50 16.71 5.70
CA VAL A 340 -9.20 16.31 5.17
C VAL A 340 -9.39 14.99 4.43
N GLU A 341 -9.15 15.02 3.11
CA GLU A 341 -9.27 13.82 2.28
C GLU A 341 -8.07 12.89 2.47
N PRO A 342 -8.27 11.57 2.40
CA PRO A 342 -7.16 10.63 2.29
C PRO A 342 -6.44 10.85 0.97
N LEU A 343 -5.09 10.82 1.02
CA LEU A 343 -4.24 10.99 -0.13
C LEU A 343 -3.80 9.62 -0.70
N LEU A 344 -3.53 9.60 -2.00
CA LEU A 344 -2.94 8.46 -2.68
C LEU A 344 -1.42 8.63 -2.77
N GLU A 345 -0.67 7.67 -2.29
CA GLU A 345 0.74 7.56 -2.60
C GLU A 345 0.94 7.18 -4.07
N PHE A 346 1.63 8.03 -4.83
CA PHE A 346 1.86 7.82 -6.25
C PHE A 346 3.37 7.79 -6.53
N ASP A 347 3.94 6.57 -6.47
CA ASP A 347 5.38 6.37 -6.64
C ASP A 347 5.86 6.81 -8.03
N GLN A 348 6.87 7.68 -8.04
CA GLN A 348 7.52 8.25 -9.22
C GLN A 348 8.90 7.65 -9.49
N SER A 349 9.34 6.67 -8.68
CA SER A 349 10.59 5.96 -8.92
C SER A 349 10.53 5.12 -10.20
N GLU A 350 11.68 4.81 -10.75
CA GLU A 350 11.77 3.88 -11.87
C GLU A 350 11.21 2.51 -11.50
N HIS A 351 10.26 2.04 -12.30
CA HIS A 351 9.66 0.72 -12.13
C HIS A 351 9.16 0.19 -13.49
N PRO A 352 10.01 -0.54 -14.23
CA PRO A 352 9.68 -0.98 -15.58
C PRO A 352 8.42 -1.85 -15.69
N ILE A 353 8.03 -2.54 -14.60
CA ILE A 353 6.87 -3.43 -14.57
C ILE A 353 5.58 -2.67 -14.25
N ARG A 354 5.65 -1.58 -13.45
CA ARG A 354 4.50 -0.95 -12.78
C ARG A 354 3.27 -0.77 -13.65
N MET A 355 3.38 -0.02 -14.73
CA MET A 355 2.27 0.25 -15.62
C MET A 355 2.28 -0.63 -16.87
N ALA A 356 3.38 -1.32 -17.15
CA ALA A 356 3.50 -2.17 -18.33
C ALA A 356 2.58 -3.41 -18.27
N ILE A 357 2.24 -3.87 -17.07
CA ILE A 357 1.42 -5.08 -16.86
C ILE A 357 -0.10 -4.81 -16.89
N ILE A 358 -0.52 -3.58 -17.09
CA ILE A 358 -1.92 -3.19 -17.26
C ILE A 358 -2.13 -2.55 -18.63
N GLU A 359 -3.25 -2.89 -19.30
CA GLU A 359 -3.53 -2.41 -20.66
C GLU A 359 -3.69 -0.88 -20.73
N GLU A 360 -4.32 -0.30 -19.72
CA GLU A 360 -4.54 1.13 -19.61
C GLU A 360 -3.85 1.66 -18.35
N PRO A 361 -2.76 2.45 -18.49
CA PRO A 361 -2.05 2.99 -17.35
C PRO A 361 -2.93 3.86 -16.45
N ILE A 362 -2.83 3.66 -15.14
CA ILE A 362 -3.40 4.59 -14.17
C ILE A 362 -2.51 5.85 -14.16
N VAL A 363 -3.09 6.98 -14.47
CA VAL A 363 -2.37 8.24 -14.61
C VAL A 363 -2.93 9.31 -13.67
N GLN A 364 -2.07 10.17 -13.19
CA GLN A 364 -2.50 11.38 -12.51
C GLN A 364 -2.67 12.53 -13.52
N ARG A 365 -3.63 13.43 -13.27
CA ARG A 365 -3.85 14.65 -14.02
C ARG A 365 -4.01 15.81 -13.04
N ALA A 366 -3.08 16.76 -13.09
CA ALA A 366 -3.04 17.89 -12.16
C ALA A 366 -3.14 17.48 -10.68
N GLY A 367 -2.42 16.40 -10.30
CA GLY A 367 -2.40 15.88 -8.94
C GLY A 367 -3.58 14.99 -8.54
N TRP A 368 -4.52 14.69 -9.44
CA TRP A 368 -5.67 13.84 -9.17
C TRP A 368 -5.62 12.54 -9.97
N VAL A 369 -6.10 11.45 -9.36
CA VAL A 369 -6.21 10.13 -9.98
C VAL A 369 -7.66 9.68 -9.91
N GLU A 370 -8.23 9.31 -11.06
CA GLU A 370 -9.58 8.76 -11.13
C GLU A 370 -9.62 7.35 -10.54
N VAL A 371 -10.65 7.06 -9.75
CA VAL A 371 -10.88 5.72 -9.22
C VAL A 371 -11.38 4.81 -10.35
N PRO A 372 -10.71 3.68 -10.64
CA PRO A 372 -11.17 2.77 -11.67
C PRO A 372 -12.59 2.26 -11.38
N ASN A 373 -13.52 2.43 -12.33
CA ASN A 373 -14.96 2.16 -12.12
C ASN A 373 -15.48 0.95 -12.92
N ARG A 374 -14.61 0.17 -13.58
CA ARG A 374 -14.95 -1.12 -14.18
C ARG A 374 -15.06 -2.21 -13.08
N PRO A 375 -15.73 -3.37 -13.37
CA PRO A 375 -15.84 -4.46 -12.42
C PRO A 375 -14.50 -4.94 -11.84
N GLY A 376 -14.49 -5.34 -10.57
CA GLY A 376 -13.31 -5.77 -9.84
C GLY A 376 -12.40 -4.60 -9.47
N LEU A 377 -11.10 -4.76 -9.68
CA LEU A 377 -10.08 -3.69 -9.52
C LEU A 377 -10.28 -2.54 -10.53
N GLY A 378 -11.05 -2.78 -11.59
CA GLY A 378 -11.31 -1.80 -12.64
C GLY A 378 -10.20 -1.69 -13.69
N ILE A 379 -9.22 -2.59 -13.67
CA ILE A 379 -8.10 -2.67 -14.61
C ILE A 379 -8.15 -3.96 -15.45
N ALA A 380 -7.47 -3.97 -16.59
CA ALA A 380 -7.22 -5.17 -17.39
C ALA A 380 -5.71 -5.45 -17.39
N ILE A 381 -5.34 -6.75 -17.25
CA ILE A 381 -3.95 -7.17 -17.21
C ILE A 381 -3.44 -7.46 -18.62
N ASP A 382 -2.33 -6.84 -18.99
CA ASP A 382 -1.57 -7.21 -20.19
C ASP A 382 -0.77 -8.50 -19.91
N ARG A 383 -1.34 -9.63 -20.34
CA ARG A 383 -0.73 -10.94 -20.14
C ARG A 383 0.59 -11.10 -20.89
N GLN A 384 0.78 -10.40 -22.01
CA GLN A 384 2.02 -10.46 -22.77
C GLN A 384 3.14 -9.76 -22.01
N ALA A 385 2.84 -8.60 -21.44
CA ALA A 385 3.78 -7.90 -20.58
C ALA A 385 4.10 -8.68 -19.29
N VAL A 386 3.11 -9.33 -18.67
CA VAL A 386 3.35 -10.22 -17.52
C VAL A 386 4.34 -11.33 -17.89
N GLU A 387 4.11 -12.04 -19.00
CA GLU A 387 5.04 -13.12 -19.45
C GLU A 387 6.43 -12.58 -19.82
N LYS A 388 6.54 -11.36 -20.36
CA LYS A 388 7.83 -10.72 -20.67
C LYS A 388 8.72 -10.51 -19.43
N PHE A 389 8.12 -10.15 -18.28
CA PHE A 389 8.86 -9.91 -17.05
C PHE A 389 8.94 -11.14 -16.13
N ARG A 390 8.25 -12.22 -16.49
CA ARG A 390 8.16 -13.42 -15.68
C ARG A 390 9.50 -14.16 -15.63
N ILE A 391 9.89 -14.55 -14.41
CA ILE A 391 11.07 -15.37 -14.15
C ILE A 391 10.70 -16.72 -13.52
N ARG A 392 9.48 -16.89 -13.08
CA ARG A 392 8.87 -18.13 -12.57
C ARG A 392 7.34 -18.08 -12.71
#